data_0723aba80e3124292851a398d5502574
#
_entry.id   0723aba80e3124292851a398d5502574
#
_cell.length_a   1.000
_cell.length_b   1.000
_cell.length_c   1.000
_cell.angle_alpha   90.00
_cell.angle_beta   90.00
_cell.angle_gamma   90.00
#
_symmetry.space_group_name_H-M   'P 1'
#
loop_
_entity.id
_entity.type
_entity.pdbx_description
1 polymer ?
#
loop_
_entity_poly.entity_id
_entity_poly.type
_entity_poly.pdbx_seq_one_letter_code
_entity_poly.pdbx_strand_id
1 'polypeptide(L)'
;MKEALIVGAAVFLSSYLFVTVLIKISRAIDRYKMKKKTDKIKVGQRYESRTYFMDPFERGKHIVRILDIQEGYALYKYENGSDTLYSIELEDIVRRYILITDSNKVG
;
A
#
# COMPACT_ATOMS: atom_id res chain seq x y z
N MET A 1 -46.56 -13.45 -21.99
CA MET A 1 -45.61 -14.08 -21.06
C MET A 1 -44.20 -14.05 -21.55
N LYS A 2 -43.93 -14.36 -22.81
CA LYS A 2 -42.54 -14.34 -23.35
C LYS A 2 -41.90 -12.94 -23.32
N GLU A 3 -42.70 -11.89 -23.55
CA GLU A 3 -42.19 -10.52 -23.53
C GLU A 3 -41.77 -10.05 -22.13
N ALA A 4 -42.50 -10.44 -21.09
CA ALA A 4 -42.16 -10.11 -19.72
C ALA A 4 -40.86 -10.79 -19.27
N LEU A 5 -40.61 -12.03 -19.71
CA LEU A 5 -39.35 -12.74 -19.39
C LEU A 5 -38.16 -12.10 -20.08
N ILE A 6 -38.29 -11.67 -21.35
CA ILE A 6 -37.22 -10.99 -22.07
C ILE A 6 -36.84 -9.67 -21.42
N VAL A 7 -37.84 -8.87 -21.01
CA VAL A 7 -37.62 -7.59 -20.32
C VAL A 7 -36.93 -7.80 -18.97
N GLY A 8 -37.37 -8.80 -18.19
CA GLY A 8 -36.75 -9.11 -16.92
C GLY A 8 -35.28 -9.56 -17.04
N ALA A 9 -34.96 -10.38 -18.05
CA ALA A 9 -33.61 -10.80 -18.34
C ALA A 9 -32.71 -9.64 -18.76
N ALA A 10 -33.21 -8.73 -19.60
CA ALA A 10 -32.46 -7.55 -20.03
C ALA A 10 -32.14 -6.61 -18.87
N VAL A 11 -33.07 -6.37 -17.96
CA VAL A 11 -32.83 -5.56 -16.75
C VAL A 11 -31.80 -6.21 -15.85
N PHE A 12 -31.87 -7.53 -15.65
CA PHE A 12 -30.92 -8.26 -14.82
C PHE A 12 -29.51 -8.20 -15.39
N LEU A 13 -29.33 -8.41 -16.69
CA LEU A 13 -28.03 -8.31 -17.36
C LEU A 13 -27.45 -6.90 -17.29
N SER A 14 -28.28 -5.87 -17.47
CA SER A 14 -27.85 -4.48 -17.35
C SER A 14 -27.33 -4.16 -15.96
N SER A 15 -28.03 -4.61 -14.91
CA SER A 15 -27.59 -4.43 -13.52
C SER A 15 -26.27 -5.14 -13.24
N TYR A 16 -26.10 -6.36 -13.75
CA TYR A 16 -24.87 -7.12 -13.61
C TYR A 16 -23.67 -6.41 -14.27
N LEU A 17 -23.84 -5.93 -15.49
CA LEU A 17 -22.80 -5.19 -16.19
C LEU A 17 -22.41 -3.91 -15.46
N PHE A 18 -23.37 -3.18 -14.92
CA PHE A 18 -23.13 -1.97 -14.15
C PHE A 18 -22.28 -2.24 -12.91
N VAL A 19 -22.60 -3.26 -12.12
CA VAL A 19 -21.85 -3.66 -10.94
C VAL A 19 -20.41 -4.07 -11.33
N THR A 20 -20.26 -4.84 -12.41
CA THR A 20 -18.95 -5.26 -12.89
C THR A 20 -18.07 -4.07 -13.29
N VAL A 21 -18.64 -3.08 -13.97
CA VAL A 21 -17.92 -1.85 -14.35
C VAL A 21 -17.52 -1.05 -13.10
N LEU A 22 -18.39 -0.92 -12.11
CA LEU A 22 -18.07 -0.23 -10.85
C LEU A 22 -16.91 -0.91 -10.12
N ILE A 23 -16.87 -2.24 -10.06
CA ILE A 23 -15.79 -2.99 -9.42
C ILE A 23 -14.47 -2.72 -10.14
N LYS A 24 -14.46 -2.73 -11.47
CA LYS A 24 -13.26 -2.45 -12.27
C LYS A 24 -12.74 -1.03 -12.06
N ILE A 25 -13.63 -0.05 -12.03
CA ILE A 25 -13.26 1.36 -11.77
C ILE A 25 -12.68 1.51 -10.37
N SER A 26 -13.30 0.91 -9.37
CA SER A 26 -12.84 0.94 -7.99
C SER A 26 -11.42 0.37 -7.86
N ARG A 27 -11.15 -0.78 -8.49
CA ARG A 27 -9.80 -1.38 -8.49
C ARG A 27 -8.78 -0.51 -9.20
N ALA A 28 -9.15 0.12 -10.31
CA ALA A 28 -8.26 1.03 -11.03
C ALA A 28 -7.90 2.25 -10.18
N ILE A 29 -8.85 2.83 -9.45
CA ILE A 29 -8.63 3.93 -8.52
C ILE A 29 -7.70 3.51 -7.39
N ASP A 30 -7.92 2.32 -6.81
CA ASP A 30 -7.07 1.81 -5.73
C ASP A 30 -5.63 1.59 -6.18
N ARG A 31 -5.42 1.03 -7.38
CA ARG A 31 -4.10 0.88 -7.97
C ARG A 31 -3.42 2.23 -8.22
N TYR A 32 -4.16 3.20 -8.71
CA TYR A 32 -3.63 4.54 -8.95
C TYR A 32 -3.20 5.21 -7.65
N LYS A 33 -4.02 5.14 -6.61
CA LYS A 33 -3.69 5.69 -5.29
C LYS A 33 -2.48 5.00 -4.69
N MET A 34 -2.40 3.68 -4.80
CA MET A 34 -1.27 2.90 -4.30
C MET A 34 0.01 3.25 -5.03
N LYS A 35 -0.03 3.32 -6.36
CA LYS A 35 1.12 3.73 -7.18
C LYS A 35 1.61 5.11 -6.78
N LYS A 36 0.70 6.07 -6.56
CA LYS A 36 1.04 7.42 -6.15
C LYS A 36 1.74 7.44 -4.79
N LYS A 37 1.34 6.58 -3.86
CA LYS A 37 1.99 6.42 -2.56
C LYS A 37 3.35 5.74 -2.67
N THR A 38 3.47 4.70 -3.50
CA THR A 38 4.74 4.00 -3.71
C THR A 38 5.76 4.87 -4.45
N ASP A 39 5.33 5.76 -5.33
CA ASP A 39 6.20 6.69 -6.04
C ASP A 39 6.87 7.72 -5.10
N LYS A 40 6.32 7.91 -3.90
CA LYS A 40 6.91 8.78 -2.88
C LYS A 40 8.03 8.11 -2.09
N ILE A 41 8.18 6.80 -2.20
CA ILE A 41 9.24 6.06 -1.51
C ILE A 41 10.55 6.28 -2.26
N LYS A 42 11.58 6.74 -1.54
CA LYS A 42 12.89 7.06 -2.13
C LYS A 42 14.03 6.48 -1.30
N VAL A 43 15.16 6.28 -1.97
CA VAL A 43 16.40 5.85 -1.32
C VAL A 43 16.82 6.88 -0.26
N GLY A 44 17.27 6.36 0.87
CA GLY A 44 17.69 7.18 2.01
C GLY A 44 16.58 7.50 3.00
N GLN A 45 15.33 7.26 2.66
CA GLN A 45 14.22 7.44 3.60
C GLN A 45 14.27 6.41 4.72
N ARG A 46 13.76 6.82 5.88
CA ARG A 46 13.67 5.98 7.08
C ARG A 46 12.21 5.70 7.37
N TYR A 47 11.93 4.46 7.74
CA TYR A 47 10.57 4.01 8.04
C TYR A 47 10.54 3.24 9.34
N GLU A 48 9.42 3.28 10.04
CA GLU A 48 9.17 2.50 11.24
C GLU A 48 7.91 1.66 11.06
N SER A 49 7.92 0.42 11.55
CA SER A 49 6.73 -0.43 11.50
C SER A 49 5.58 0.23 12.26
N ARG A 50 4.37 0.19 11.68
CA ARG A 50 3.17 0.74 12.31
C ARG A 50 2.92 0.13 13.68
N THR A 51 3.19 -1.17 13.83
CA THR A 51 3.04 -1.87 15.10
C THR A 51 3.91 -1.26 16.19
N TYR A 52 5.18 -1.05 15.90
CA TYR A 52 6.14 -0.48 16.86
C TYR A 52 5.99 1.02 17.02
N PHE A 53 5.53 1.70 15.99
CA PHE A 53 5.26 3.14 16.07
C PHE A 53 4.17 3.46 17.09
N MET A 54 3.18 2.58 17.22
CA MET A 54 2.07 2.76 18.17
C MET A 54 2.42 2.29 19.58
N ASP A 55 3.55 1.62 19.78
CA ASP A 55 4.00 1.13 21.09
C ASP A 55 5.00 2.12 21.69
N PRO A 56 4.66 2.78 22.81
CA PRO A 56 5.55 3.76 23.42
C PRO A 56 6.89 3.20 23.91
N PHE A 57 6.97 1.88 24.18
CA PHE A 57 8.20 1.24 24.63
C PHE A 57 9.11 0.81 23.47
N GLU A 58 8.54 0.54 22.31
CA GLU A 58 9.27 0.08 21.13
C GLU A 58 9.54 1.19 20.12
N ARG A 59 8.93 2.35 20.30
CA ARG A 59 9.07 3.46 19.35
C ARG A 59 10.53 3.89 19.22
N GLY A 60 10.99 4.01 17.97
CA GLY A 60 12.35 4.42 17.64
C GLY A 60 13.37 3.28 17.61
N LYS A 61 12.99 2.07 18.04
CA LYS A 61 13.92 0.92 18.08
C LYS A 61 13.96 0.11 16.80
N HIS A 62 12.88 0.10 16.03
CA HIS A 62 12.73 -0.74 14.84
C HIS A 62 12.63 0.13 13.58
N ILE A 63 13.67 0.89 13.31
CA ILE A 63 13.74 1.79 12.16
C ILE A 63 14.53 1.13 11.04
N VAL A 64 14.00 1.17 9.83
CA VAL A 64 14.64 0.66 8.63
C VAL A 64 14.98 1.82 7.72
N ARG A 65 16.08 1.69 6.98
CA ARG A 65 16.49 2.67 5.98
C ARG A 65 16.46 2.05 4.59
N ILE A 66 15.87 2.74 3.64
CA ILE A 66 15.81 2.30 2.25
C ILE A 66 17.17 2.54 1.60
N LEU A 67 17.79 1.47 1.11
CA LEU A 67 19.12 1.53 0.50
C LEU A 67 19.07 1.57 -1.02
N ASP A 68 18.08 0.90 -1.61
CA ASP A 68 17.92 0.85 -3.06
C ASP A 68 16.46 0.52 -3.40
N ILE A 69 16.03 0.90 -4.59
CA ILE A 69 14.69 0.62 -5.10
C ILE A 69 14.82 0.09 -6.53
N GLN A 70 14.31 -1.11 -6.78
CA GLN A 70 14.35 -1.74 -8.10
C GLN A 70 13.05 -2.52 -8.35
N GLU A 71 12.45 -2.30 -9.52
CA GLU A 71 11.32 -3.10 -10.04
C GLU A 71 10.19 -3.33 -9.03
N GLY A 72 9.80 -2.29 -8.29
CA GLY A 72 8.72 -2.41 -7.32
C GLY A 72 9.11 -2.97 -5.97
N TYR A 73 10.41 -3.22 -5.75
CA TYR A 73 10.97 -3.69 -4.49
C TYR A 73 11.95 -2.68 -3.92
N ALA A 74 12.03 -2.63 -2.60
CA ALA A 74 13.02 -1.84 -1.88
C ALA A 74 13.97 -2.76 -1.12
N LEU A 75 15.26 -2.47 -1.19
CA LEU A 75 16.26 -3.06 -0.30
C LEU A 75 16.40 -2.16 0.92
N TYR A 76 16.36 -2.74 2.09
CA TYR A 76 16.48 -2.00 3.35
C TYR A 76 17.28 -2.75 4.37
N LYS A 77 17.75 -2.04 5.39
CA LYS A 77 18.36 -2.61 6.57
C LYS A 77 17.84 -1.93 7.83
N TYR A 78 17.90 -2.63 8.94
CA TYR A 78 17.60 -2.03 10.25
C TYR A 78 18.76 -1.16 10.70
N GLU A 79 18.47 0.05 11.17
CA GLU A 79 19.51 0.97 11.64
C GLU A 79 20.25 0.46 12.87
N ASN A 80 19.51 -0.19 13.78
CA ASN A 80 20.06 -0.71 15.05
C ASN A 80 20.30 -2.22 15.01
N GLY A 81 20.31 -2.83 13.83
CA GLY A 81 20.47 -4.26 13.65
C GLY A 81 21.79 -4.62 13.00
N SER A 82 21.89 -5.88 12.58
CA SER A 82 23.02 -6.37 11.79
C SER A 82 23.02 -5.75 10.39
N ASP A 83 24.13 -5.91 9.67
CA ASP A 83 24.24 -5.44 8.27
C ASP A 83 23.46 -6.31 7.28
N THR A 84 22.54 -7.12 7.76
CA THR A 84 21.69 -7.96 6.91
C THR A 84 20.77 -7.10 6.05
N LEU A 85 20.75 -7.39 4.75
CA LEU A 85 19.89 -6.72 3.79
C LEU A 85 18.58 -7.50 3.65
N TYR A 86 17.50 -6.77 3.57
CA TYR A 86 16.16 -7.32 3.35
C TYR A 86 15.54 -6.68 2.12
N SER A 87 14.62 -7.37 1.49
CA SER A 87 13.83 -6.81 0.40
C SER A 87 12.34 -6.85 0.75
N ILE A 88 11.61 -5.86 0.29
CA ILE A 88 10.17 -5.72 0.54
C ILE A 88 9.52 -5.06 -0.65
N GLU A 89 8.30 -5.45 -0.96
CA GLU A 89 7.51 -4.77 -1.98
C GLU A 89 7.17 -3.34 -1.52
N LEU A 90 7.21 -2.39 -2.46
CA LEU A 90 6.90 -0.99 -2.14
C LEU A 90 5.49 -0.83 -1.57
N GLU A 91 4.53 -1.61 -2.05
CA GLU A 91 3.17 -1.61 -1.52
C GLU A 91 3.11 -2.03 -0.04
N ASP A 92 3.94 -2.98 0.36
CA ASP A 92 4.01 -3.42 1.75
C ASP A 92 4.60 -2.33 2.65
N ILE A 93 5.53 -1.53 2.15
CA ILE A 93 6.04 -0.38 2.88
C ILE A 93 4.89 0.59 3.18
N VAL A 94 4.07 0.90 2.18
CA VAL A 94 2.92 1.78 2.35
C VAL A 94 1.93 1.25 3.38
N ARG A 95 1.69 -0.07 3.37
CA ARG A 95 0.70 -0.71 4.25
C ARG A 95 1.19 -0.90 5.68
N ARG A 96 2.48 -1.23 5.87
CA ARG A 96 3.01 -1.70 7.15
C ARG A 96 3.92 -0.72 7.85
N TYR A 97 4.41 0.29 7.15
CA TYR A 97 5.43 1.21 7.67
C TYR A 97 4.95 2.66 7.62
N ILE A 98 5.54 3.48 8.47
CA ILE A 98 5.28 4.91 8.52
C ILE A 98 6.59 5.62 8.22
N LEU A 99 6.54 6.58 7.30
CA LEU A 99 7.69 7.42 6.96
C LEU A 99 8.06 8.29 8.16
N ILE A 100 9.33 8.23 8.56
CA ILE A 100 9.86 9.11 9.60
C ILE A 100 10.31 10.40 8.94
N THR A 101 9.63 11.47 9.28
CA THR A 101 9.99 12.83 8.86
C THR A 101 10.35 13.65 10.09
N ASP A 102 10.92 14.82 9.90
CA ASP A 102 11.24 15.69 11.02
C ASP A 102 10.01 16.06 11.85
N SER A 103 8.84 16.13 11.21
CA SER A 103 7.58 16.39 11.93
C SER A 103 7.10 15.19 12.76
N ASN A 104 7.55 13.97 12.43
CA ASN A 104 7.21 12.74 13.16
C ASN A 104 8.24 12.39 14.24
N LYS A 105 9.34 13.09 14.30
CA LYS A 105 10.34 12.88 15.34
C LYS A 105 9.78 13.34 16.67
N VAL A 106 9.76 12.44 17.62
CA VAL A 106 9.43 12.78 18.99
C VAL A 106 10.72 13.12 19.71
N GLY A 107 10.84 14.33 20.01
CA GLY A 107 11.81 14.89 20.94
C GLY A 107 13.21 14.78 20.64
#